data_f3f37608664de0abceb6d96cab04ad69
#
_entry.id   f3f37608664de0abceb6d96cab04ad69
#
_cell.length_a   1.000
_cell.length_b   1.000
_cell.length_c   1.000
_cell.angle_alpha   90.00
_cell.angle_beta   90.00
_cell.angle_gamma   90.00
#
_symmetry.space_group_name_H-M   'P 1'
#
loop_
_entity.id
_entity.type
_entity.pdbx_description
1 polymer ?
#
loop_
_entity_poly.entity_id
_entity_poly.type
_entity_poly.pdbx_seq_one_letter_code
_entity_poly.pdbx_strand_id
1 'polypeptide(L)'
;MEAELDATLGYEKNHKGDLQTDNKRNGHSTKNLKSQYGEFQIDVPRDRNGEFEPKLIPKYQRDISGIEEKVISLYARGMSTRDIHDQLQDLYGIELSAEMVSKITDKILPQVKEWQSRPLNPVYPFVFMDCIHYKVREDGRILSRAAYVVLGVTVEGYKDILSITVGANETSKFWLGMLNDLKNRGVKDVLFFCVDGLPGFKEAIQAVYLQITLKRNASSATAERLFHF
;
A
#
# COMPACT_ATOMS: atom_id res chain seq x y z
N MET A 1 10.19 21.62 5.91
CA MET A 1 11.36 22.34 6.48
C MET A 1 11.68 23.65 5.76
N GLU A 2 11.66 23.71 4.42
CA GLU A 2 11.82 25.01 3.72
C GLU A 2 10.70 25.97 4.09
N ALA A 3 9.45 25.54 4.04
CA ALA A 3 8.31 26.37 4.44
C ALA A 3 8.35 26.84 5.93
N GLU A 4 8.91 26.02 6.82
CA GLU A 4 9.13 26.43 8.21
C GLU A 4 10.23 27.51 8.31
N LEU A 5 11.29 27.39 7.51
CA LEU A 5 12.31 28.41 7.42
C LEU A 5 11.77 29.70 6.83
N ASP A 6 10.91 29.62 5.77
CA ASP A 6 10.23 30.77 5.20
C ASP A 6 9.38 31.49 6.24
N ALA A 7 8.59 30.72 7.01
CA ALA A 7 7.77 31.27 8.08
C ALA A 7 8.59 31.90 9.20
N THR A 8 9.77 31.33 9.52
CA THR A 8 10.67 31.87 10.55
C THR A 8 11.38 33.14 10.09
N LEU A 9 11.80 33.17 8.84
CA LEU A 9 12.50 34.33 8.26
C LEU A 9 11.56 35.43 7.78
N GLY A 10 10.26 35.12 7.56
CA GLY A 10 9.29 36.07 7.04
C GLY A 10 9.39 36.33 5.54
N TYR A 11 10.16 35.52 4.80
CA TYR A 11 10.28 35.63 3.34
C TYR A 11 10.55 34.27 2.67
N GLU A 12 10.06 34.11 1.45
CA GLU A 12 10.24 32.90 0.62
C GLU A 12 11.61 32.85 -0.05
N LYS A 13 12.01 31.67 -0.49
CA LYS A 13 13.22 31.45 -1.28
C LYS A 13 13.17 32.30 -2.56
N ASN A 14 14.25 33.02 -2.86
CA ASN A 14 14.38 33.93 -4.00
C ASN A 14 13.56 35.25 -3.90
N HIS A 15 13.11 35.63 -2.72
CA HIS A 15 12.50 36.95 -2.53
C HIS A 15 13.44 38.07 -2.99
N LYS A 16 12.93 39.04 -3.81
CA LYS A 16 13.71 40.13 -4.40
C LYS A 16 13.43 41.52 -3.76
N GLY A 17 12.63 41.55 -2.71
CA GLY A 17 12.28 42.79 -2.00
C GLY A 17 13.21 43.10 -0.81
N ASP A 18 12.98 44.26 -0.16
CA ASP A 18 13.67 44.59 1.07
C ASP A 18 13.26 43.62 2.19
N LEU A 19 14.26 43.04 2.83
CA LEU A 19 14.07 42.11 3.93
C LEU A 19 13.82 42.86 5.23
N GLN A 20 12.75 42.51 5.94
CA GLN A 20 12.43 43.08 7.27
C GLN A 20 13.21 42.38 8.40
N THR A 21 14.14 41.49 8.07
CA THR A 21 14.94 40.73 9.03
C THR A 21 16.40 40.74 8.64
N ASP A 22 17.29 40.83 9.65
CA ASP A 22 18.75 40.69 9.47
C ASP A 22 19.16 39.22 9.27
N ASN A 23 18.30 38.28 9.61
CA ASN A 23 18.58 36.85 9.45
C ASN A 23 18.39 36.40 8.00
N LYS A 24 19.34 35.62 7.50
CA LYS A 24 19.37 35.16 6.11
C LYS A 24 19.49 33.63 6.02
N ARG A 25 19.04 33.09 4.92
CA ARG A 25 19.28 31.67 4.58
C ARG A 25 20.78 31.40 4.50
N ASN A 26 21.23 30.27 5.05
CA ASN A 26 22.62 29.86 5.10
C ASN A 26 22.85 28.44 4.59
N GLY A 27 22.27 28.12 3.42
CA GLY A 27 22.40 26.81 2.83
C GLY A 27 21.69 25.71 3.61
N HIS A 28 22.19 24.49 3.47
CA HIS A 28 21.65 23.29 4.09
C HIS A 28 22.73 22.55 4.88
N SER A 29 22.31 21.77 5.85
CA SER A 29 23.14 20.78 6.52
C SER A 29 22.54 19.39 6.32
N THR A 30 23.36 18.42 6.00
CA THR A 30 22.94 17.04 5.87
C THR A 30 22.76 16.40 7.24
N LYS A 31 21.63 15.73 7.45
CA LYS A 31 21.29 15.03 8.68
C LYS A 31 20.96 13.57 8.39
N ASN A 32 21.63 12.66 9.08
CA ASN A 32 21.31 11.24 9.02
C ASN A 32 20.14 10.93 9.95
N LEU A 33 19.10 10.33 9.39
CA LEU A 33 17.93 9.87 10.13
C LEU A 33 17.92 8.35 10.17
N LYS A 34 17.55 7.82 11.32
CA LYS A 34 17.30 6.40 11.54
C LYS A 34 15.83 6.13 11.50
N SER A 35 15.46 5.12 10.74
CA SER A 35 14.13 4.58 10.71
C SER A 35 14.16 3.11 11.13
N GLN A 36 13.03 2.52 11.44
CA GLN A 36 12.95 1.07 11.68
C GLN A 36 13.44 0.23 10.48
N TYR A 37 13.59 0.84 9.30
CA TYR A 37 13.96 0.18 8.06
C TYR A 37 15.34 0.60 7.51
N GLY A 38 16.12 1.37 8.24
CA GLY A 38 17.46 1.79 7.84
C GLY A 38 17.75 3.27 8.03
N GLU A 39 18.90 3.68 7.60
CA GLU A 39 19.37 5.08 7.68
C GLU A 39 19.21 5.77 6.32
N PHE A 40 18.83 7.04 6.33
CA PHE A 40 18.83 7.90 5.15
C PHE A 40 19.21 9.33 5.52
N GLN A 41 19.61 10.09 4.51
CA GLN A 41 20.04 11.47 4.69
C GLN A 41 18.95 12.43 4.22
N ILE A 42 18.79 13.52 4.96
CA ILE A 42 17.97 14.66 4.57
C ILE A 42 18.80 15.93 4.62
N ASP A 43 18.43 16.89 3.76
CA ASP A 43 18.99 18.22 3.80
C ASP A 43 18.08 19.14 4.64
N VAL A 44 18.66 19.66 5.73
CA VAL A 44 17.98 20.57 6.65
C VAL A 44 18.42 21.99 6.32
N PRO A 45 17.48 22.89 5.97
CA PRO A 45 17.82 24.28 5.70
C PRO A 45 18.31 24.97 6.97
N ARG A 46 19.18 25.95 6.79
CA ARG A 46 19.81 26.69 7.89
C ARG A 46 19.65 28.21 7.69
N ASP A 47 19.52 28.90 8.79
CA ASP A 47 19.64 30.34 8.86
C ASP A 47 21.02 30.78 9.31
N ARG A 48 21.32 32.05 9.12
CA ARG A 48 22.65 32.60 9.44
C ARG A 48 22.88 32.77 10.96
N ASN A 49 21.82 33.12 11.68
CA ASN A 49 21.86 33.33 13.12
C ASN A 49 21.73 32.06 13.94
N GLY A 50 21.32 30.93 13.33
CA GLY A 50 21.10 29.65 14.03
C GLY A 50 19.85 29.61 14.89
N GLU A 51 18.93 30.55 14.67
CA GLU A 51 17.66 30.69 15.41
C GLU A 51 16.59 29.74 14.91
N PHE A 52 16.72 29.25 13.66
CA PHE A 52 15.77 28.31 13.08
C PHE A 52 15.80 26.96 13.78
N GLU A 53 14.69 26.60 14.39
CA GLU A 53 14.45 25.28 14.97
C GLU A 53 13.35 24.55 14.21
N PRO A 54 13.69 23.54 13.39
CA PRO A 54 12.69 22.75 12.69
C PRO A 54 11.79 22.02 13.70
N LYS A 55 10.49 22.26 13.62
CA LYS A 55 9.49 21.61 14.50
C LYS A 55 9.22 20.18 14.09
N LEU A 56 9.31 19.92 12.80
CA LEU A 56 8.96 18.65 12.20
C LEU A 56 9.94 17.52 12.55
N ILE A 57 11.23 17.81 12.39
CA ILE A 57 12.33 16.95 12.80
C ILE A 57 13.27 17.79 13.64
N PRO A 58 13.00 17.90 14.94
CA PRO A 58 13.81 18.70 15.86
C PRO A 58 15.30 18.45 15.70
N LYS A 59 16.10 19.46 15.99
CA LYS A 59 17.56 19.49 15.74
C LYS A 59 18.28 18.20 16.15
N TYR A 60 17.83 17.56 17.23
CA TYR A 60 18.46 16.37 17.81
C TYR A 60 17.69 15.06 17.55
N GLN A 61 16.50 15.12 16.97
CA GLN A 61 15.73 13.92 16.65
C GLN A 61 16.34 13.23 15.42
N ARG A 62 16.76 11.99 15.58
CA ARG A 62 17.31 11.15 14.51
C ARG A 62 16.42 9.95 14.16
N ASP A 63 15.38 9.72 14.94
CA ASP A 63 14.43 8.61 14.72
C ASP A 63 13.12 9.16 14.15
N ILE A 64 12.73 8.62 13.00
CA ILE A 64 11.51 9.02 12.27
C ILE A 64 10.58 7.84 11.99
N SER A 65 10.70 6.75 12.75
CA SER A 65 9.85 5.56 12.58
C SER A 65 8.35 5.90 12.50
N GLY A 66 7.90 6.91 13.27
CA GLY A 66 6.52 7.38 13.21
C GLY A 66 6.09 8.04 11.88
N ILE A 67 7.01 8.55 11.07
CA ILE A 67 6.70 9.13 9.74
C ILE A 67 6.50 8.00 8.72
N GLU A 68 7.33 6.96 8.79
CA GLU A 68 7.21 5.81 7.90
C GLU A 68 5.87 5.09 8.10
N GLU A 69 5.44 4.91 9.35
CA GLU A 69 4.12 4.35 9.65
C GLU A 69 2.99 5.20 9.04
N LYS A 70 3.10 6.54 9.07
CA LYS A 70 2.13 7.42 8.44
C LYS A 70 2.13 7.28 6.91
N VAL A 71 3.31 7.24 6.28
CA VAL A 71 3.45 7.00 4.83
C VAL A 71 2.76 5.69 4.45
N ILE A 72 3.06 4.62 5.17
CA ILE A 72 2.47 3.30 4.95
C ILE A 72 0.96 3.35 5.12
N SER A 73 0.45 4.01 6.17
CA SER A 73 -0.98 4.15 6.41
C SER A 73 -1.70 4.93 5.31
N LEU A 74 -1.10 6.00 4.78
CA LEU A 74 -1.65 6.78 3.68
C LEU A 74 -1.64 5.96 2.37
N TYR A 75 -0.55 5.23 2.11
CA TYR A 75 -0.45 4.35 0.96
C TYR A 75 -1.48 3.23 1.00
N ALA A 76 -1.69 2.62 2.17
CA ALA A 76 -2.71 1.58 2.37
C ALA A 76 -4.14 2.09 2.16
N ARG A 77 -4.38 3.40 2.28
CA ARG A 77 -5.66 4.04 1.95
C ARG A 77 -5.81 4.36 0.46
N GLY A 78 -4.85 3.97 -0.38
CA GLY A 78 -4.90 4.15 -1.83
C GLY A 78 -4.33 5.46 -2.34
N MET A 79 -3.62 6.24 -1.52
CA MET A 79 -2.96 7.46 -1.97
C MET A 79 -1.76 7.13 -2.85
N SER A 80 -1.57 7.88 -3.93
CA SER A 80 -0.37 7.76 -4.76
C SER A 80 0.87 8.30 -4.02
N THR A 81 2.07 7.90 -4.45
CA THR A 81 3.33 8.40 -3.87
C THR A 81 3.46 9.92 -3.98
N ARG A 82 2.86 10.55 -5.00
CA ARG A 82 2.82 12.01 -5.16
C ARG A 82 1.84 12.65 -4.18
N ASP A 83 0.63 12.11 -4.06
CA ASP A 83 -0.38 12.64 -3.12
C ASP A 83 0.14 12.53 -1.68
N ILE A 84 0.87 11.47 -1.34
CA ILE A 84 1.52 11.31 -0.04
C ILE A 84 2.60 12.38 0.17
N HIS A 85 3.43 12.64 -0.86
CA HIS A 85 4.40 13.72 -0.83
C HIS A 85 3.73 15.07 -0.55
N ASP A 86 2.71 15.43 -1.36
CA ASP A 86 2.00 16.69 -1.25
C ASP A 86 1.31 16.82 0.12
N GLN A 87 0.66 15.75 0.59
CA GLN A 87 -0.01 15.73 1.90
C GLN A 87 0.97 15.87 3.07
N LEU A 88 2.12 15.23 3.01
CA LEU A 88 3.15 15.36 4.05
C LEU A 88 3.79 16.75 4.03
N GLN A 89 3.94 17.33 2.85
CA GLN A 89 4.41 18.69 2.69
C GLN A 89 3.40 19.70 3.28
N ASP A 90 2.11 19.57 2.93
CA ASP A 90 1.05 20.49 3.39
C ASP A 90 0.80 20.40 4.90
N LEU A 91 0.74 19.19 5.46
CA LEU A 91 0.39 18.99 6.87
C LEU A 91 1.57 19.12 7.82
N TYR A 92 2.76 18.73 7.37
CA TYR A 92 3.93 18.61 8.23
C TYR A 92 5.14 19.39 7.72
N GLY A 93 5.06 20.01 6.53
CA GLY A 93 6.18 20.68 5.89
C GLY A 93 7.33 19.72 5.51
N ILE A 94 7.03 18.41 5.36
CA ILE A 94 8.04 17.40 5.03
C ILE A 94 8.15 17.29 3.52
N GLU A 95 9.28 17.65 2.97
CA GLU A 95 9.66 17.31 1.59
C GLU A 95 10.25 15.89 1.54
N LEU A 96 9.40 14.87 1.58
CA LEU A 96 9.81 13.54 1.16
C LEU A 96 9.63 13.45 -0.35
N SER A 97 10.70 13.17 -1.09
CA SER A 97 10.55 12.95 -2.53
C SER A 97 9.64 11.75 -2.81
N ALA A 98 8.91 11.76 -3.94
CA ALA A 98 8.07 10.62 -4.36
C ALA A 98 8.89 9.32 -4.44
N GLU A 99 10.19 9.42 -4.77
CA GLU A 99 11.12 8.28 -4.76
C GLU A 99 11.35 7.75 -3.33
N MET A 100 11.46 8.63 -2.33
CA MET A 100 11.60 8.22 -0.93
C MET A 100 10.32 7.55 -0.42
N VAL A 101 9.15 8.10 -0.77
CA VAL A 101 7.85 7.46 -0.45
C VAL A 101 7.80 6.06 -1.08
N SER A 102 8.22 5.90 -2.34
CA SER A 102 8.29 4.59 -3.00
C SER A 102 9.23 3.63 -2.26
N LYS A 103 10.41 4.08 -1.86
CA LYS A 103 11.35 3.26 -1.08
C LYS A 103 10.78 2.82 0.27
N ILE A 104 10.02 3.68 0.94
CA ILE A 104 9.34 3.33 2.19
C ILE A 104 8.27 2.27 1.93
N THR A 105 7.44 2.45 0.89
CA THR A 105 6.38 1.48 0.57
C THR A 105 6.92 0.14 0.09
N ASP A 106 8.04 0.12 -0.64
CA ASP A 106 8.69 -1.12 -1.09
C ASP A 106 9.16 -2.00 0.07
N LYS A 107 9.44 -1.40 1.23
CA LYS A 107 9.86 -2.13 2.43
C LYS A 107 8.77 -3.01 3.04
N ILE A 108 7.51 -2.79 2.68
CA ILE A 108 6.38 -3.64 3.09
C ILE A 108 6.36 -4.94 2.27
N LEU A 109 6.96 -4.97 1.08
CA LEU A 109 6.89 -6.14 0.19
C LEU A 109 7.28 -7.48 0.84
N PRO A 110 8.32 -7.56 1.70
CA PRO A 110 8.62 -8.79 2.42
C PRO A 110 7.47 -9.25 3.32
N GLN A 111 6.84 -8.33 4.06
CA GLN A 111 5.69 -8.62 4.94
C GLN A 111 4.47 -9.05 4.13
N VAL A 112 4.22 -8.42 2.97
CA VAL A 112 3.16 -8.83 2.05
C VAL A 112 3.40 -10.26 1.55
N LYS A 113 4.64 -10.60 1.17
CA LYS A 113 5.00 -11.96 0.74
C LYS A 113 4.82 -12.98 1.86
N GLU A 114 5.23 -12.66 3.08
CA GLU A 114 5.02 -13.50 4.26
C GLU A 114 3.52 -13.72 4.51
N TRP A 115 2.72 -12.64 4.46
CA TRP A 115 1.28 -12.73 4.59
C TRP A 115 0.66 -13.59 3.48
N GLN A 116 1.07 -13.42 2.23
CA GLN A 116 0.58 -14.22 1.10
C GLN A 116 0.91 -15.71 1.22
N SER A 117 2.05 -16.06 1.84
CA SER A 117 2.50 -17.45 2.02
C SER A 117 2.09 -18.08 3.35
N ARG A 118 1.37 -17.32 4.21
CA ARG A 118 0.99 -17.82 5.53
C ARG A 118 0.14 -19.10 5.46
N PRO A 119 0.24 -20.00 6.44
CA PRO A 119 -0.66 -21.13 6.58
C PRO A 119 -2.12 -20.67 6.70
N LEU A 120 -3.05 -21.44 6.12
CA LEU A 120 -4.47 -21.19 6.17
C LEU A 120 -5.18 -22.26 7.00
N ASN A 121 -6.41 -21.94 7.44
CA ASN A 121 -7.25 -22.91 8.13
C ASN A 121 -7.57 -24.10 7.22
N PRO A 122 -7.69 -25.30 7.77
CA PRO A 122 -7.96 -26.49 6.97
C PRO A 122 -9.36 -26.54 6.36
N VAL A 123 -10.32 -25.80 6.94
CA VAL A 123 -11.73 -25.82 6.48
C VAL A 123 -12.25 -24.39 6.40
N TYR A 124 -12.86 -24.07 5.28
CA TYR A 124 -13.65 -22.84 5.07
C TYR A 124 -15.04 -23.20 4.56
N PRO A 125 -16.12 -22.95 5.32
CA PRO A 125 -17.50 -23.20 4.87
C PRO A 125 -17.84 -22.48 3.57
N PHE A 126 -17.38 -21.23 3.42
CA PHE A 126 -17.60 -20.44 2.21
C PHE A 126 -16.28 -19.84 1.73
N VAL A 127 -16.04 -19.92 0.42
CA VAL A 127 -14.95 -19.20 -0.25
C VAL A 127 -15.55 -18.41 -1.41
N PHE A 128 -15.35 -17.10 -1.38
CA PHE A 128 -15.73 -16.17 -2.42
C PHE A 128 -14.50 -15.87 -3.27
N MET A 129 -14.65 -15.87 -4.58
CA MET A 129 -13.59 -15.50 -5.50
C MET A 129 -14.16 -14.50 -6.49
N ASP A 130 -13.48 -13.36 -6.58
CA ASP A 130 -13.90 -12.23 -7.40
C ASP A 130 -12.69 -11.59 -8.08
N CYS A 131 -12.96 -10.85 -9.14
CA CYS A 131 -11.96 -10.20 -9.96
C CYS A 131 -12.33 -8.74 -10.16
N ILE A 132 -11.41 -7.87 -9.74
CA ILE A 132 -11.55 -6.42 -9.91
C ILE A 132 -10.66 -5.95 -11.06
N HIS A 133 -11.27 -5.47 -12.14
CA HIS A 133 -10.53 -4.93 -13.28
C HIS A 133 -10.18 -3.46 -13.05
N TYR A 134 -8.95 -3.10 -13.36
CA TYR A 134 -8.47 -1.73 -13.25
C TYR A 134 -7.44 -1.40 -14.35
N LYS A 135 -7.23 -0.11 -14.57
CA LYS A 135 -6.27 0.38 -15.56
C LYS A 135 -5.04 0.92 -14.87
N VAL A 136 -3.87 0.50 -15.30
CA VAL A 136 -2.57 1.03 -14.87
C VAL A 136 -1.86 1.68 -16.04
N ARG A 137 -1.08 2.72 -15.75
CA ARG A 137 -0.17 3.33 -16.72
C ARG A 137 1.23 2.76 -16.50
N GLU A 138 1.72 2.00 -17.46
CA GLU A 138 3.04 1.35 -17.44
C GLU A 138 3.74 1.68 -18.76
N ASP A 139 4.96 2.19 -18.69
CA ASP A 139 5.77 2.59 -19.86
C ASP A 139 5.03 3.49 -20.87
N GLY A 140 4.26 4.46 -20.35
CA GLY A 140 3.47 5.40 -21.17
C GLY A 140 2.21 4.81 -21.82
N ARG A 141 1.91 3.52 -21.59
CA ARG A 141 0.73 2.82 -22.11
C ARG A 141 -0.28 2.56 -21.00
N ILE A 142 -1.56 2.58 -21.35
CA ILE A 142 -2.63 2.19 -20.41
C ILE A 142 -2.88 0.69 -20.62
N LEU A 143 -2.60 -0.09 -19.58
CA LEU A 143 -2.82 -1.54 -19.56
C LEU A 143 -4.00 -1.87 -18.66
N SER A 144 -4.83 -2.82 -19.08
CA SER A 144 -5.85 -3.40 -18.20
C SER A 144 -5.19 -4.49 -17.36
N ARG A 145 -5.42 -4.44 -16.06
CA ARG A 145 -4.98 -5.44 -15.08
C ARG A 145 -6.17 -5.91 -14.28
N ALA A 146 -6.05 -7.07 -13.69
CA ALA A 146 -7.06 -7.66 -12.84
C ALA A 146 -6.46 -8.03 -11.48
N ALA A 147 -7.15 -7.65 -10.40
CA ALA A 147 -6.83 -8.09 -9.06
C ALA A 147 -7.85 -9.18 -8.66
N TYR A 148 -7.34 -10.36 -8.43
CA TYR A 148 -8.11 -11.54 -8.03
C TYR A 148 -8.07 -11.64 -6.51
N VAL A 149 -9.24 -11.59 -5.89
CA VAL A 149 -9.42 -11.63 -4.45
C VAL A 149 -10.10 -12.93 -4.06
N VAL A 150 -9.49 -13.65 -3.13
CA VAL A 150 -10.09 -14.85 -2.53
C VAL A 150 -10.37 -14.56 -1.06
N LEU A 151 -11.66 -14.62 -0.69
CA LEU A 151 -12.12 -14.38 0.66
C LEU A 151 -12.77 -15.65 1.19
N GLY A 152 -12.27 -16.15 2.33
CA GLY A 152 -12.85 -17.26 3.06
C GLY A 152 -13.71 -16.79 4.24
N VAL A 153 -14.67 -17.61 4.63
CA VAL A 153 -15.36 -17.48 5.91
C VAL A 153 -14.95 -18.66 6.78
N THR A 154 -14.41 -18.37 7.97
CA THR A 154 -13.98 -19.40 8.91
C THR A 154 -15.18 -20.12 9.54
N VAL A 155 -14.94 -21.22 10.22
CA VAL A 155 -16.01 -21.97 10.93
C VAL A 155 -16.65 -21.15 12.04
N GLU A 156 -15.94 -20.17 12.59
CA GLU A 156 -16.43 -19.21 13.58
C GLU A 156 -17.23 -18.04 12.95
N GLY A 157 -17.29 -17.96 11.61
CA GLY A 157 -18.01 -16.92 10.88
C GLY A 157 -17.21 -15.66 10.55
N TYR A 158 -15.90 -15.61 10.82
CA TYR A 158 -15.06 -14.47 10.47
C TYR A 158 -14.62 -14.49 9.03
N LYS A 159 -14.53 -13.30 8.43
CA LYS A 159 -13.95 -13.10 7.10
C LYS A 159 -12.43 -13.19 7.18
N ASP A 160 -11.81 -13.92 6.26
CA ASP A 160 -10.36 -14.04 6.10
C ASP A 160 -9.99 -13.88 4.63
N ILE A 161 -9.11 -12.93 4.31
CA ILE A 161 -8.62 -12.75 2.95
C ILE A 161 -7.53 -13.78 2.69
N LEU A 162 -7.83 -14.79 1.90
CA LEU A 162 -6.95 -15.94 1.67
C LEU A 162 -5.85 -15.62 0.66
N SER A 163 -6.19 -14.84 -0.38
CA SER A 163 -5.24 -14.47 -1.43
C SER A 163 -5.65 -13.17 -2.11
N ILE A 164 -4.67 -12.36 -2.51
CA ILE A 164 -4.82 -11.28 -3.46
C ILE A 164 -3.70 -11.44 -4.49
N THR A 165 -4.06 -11.62 -5.76
CA THR A 165 -3.10 -11.81 -6.85
C THR A 165 -3.42 -10.88 -8.00
N VAL A 166 -2.41 -10.25 -8.57
CA VAL A 166 -2.55 -9.37 -9.73
C VAL A 166 -2.11 -10.11 -10.99
N GLY A 167 -2.94 -10.09 -12.01
CA GLY A 167 -2.66 -10.77 -13.28
C GLY A 167 -3.17 -9.98 -14.50
N ALA A 168 -2.67 -10.37 -15.68
CA ALA A 168 -3.09 -9.75 -16.94
C ALA A 168 -4.27 -10.48 -17.60
N ASN A 169 -4.46 -11.77 -17.36
CA ASN A 169 -5.41 -12.61 -18.07
C ASN A 169 -6.10 -13.62 -17.16
N GLU A 170 -7.40 -13.75 -17.32
CA GLU A 170 -8.26 -14.77 -16.71
C GLU A 170 -8.18 -16.05 -17.54
N THR A 171 -7.36 -16.99 -17.15
CA THR A 171 -7.31 -18.30 -17.76
C THR A 171 -7.65 -19.39 -16.75
N SER A 172 -8.22 -20.50 -17.19
CA SER A 172 -8.45 -21.68 -16.34
C SER A 172 -7.17 -22.17 -15.64
N LYS A 173 -6.03 -22.01 -16.30
CA LYS A 173 -4.71 -22.32 -15.74
C LYS A 173 -4.33 -21.40 -14.57
N PHE A 174 -4.71 -20.14 -14.64
CA PHE A 174 -4.50 -19.17 -13.57
C PHE A 174 -5.31 -19.54 -12.31
N TRP A 175 -6.59 -19.84 -12.49
CA TRP A 175 -7.46 -20.30 -11.41
C TRP A 175 -7.00 -21.61 -10.78
N LEU A 176 -6.54 -22.54 -11.60
CA LEU A 176 -5.98 -23.80 -11.12
C LEU A 176 -4.73 -23.55 -10.25
N GLY A 177 -3.87 -22.64 -10.67
CA GLY A 177 -2.69 -22.24 -9.89
C GLY A 177 -3.07 -21.66 -8.52
N MET A 178 -4.05 -20.77 -8.48
CA MET A 178 -4.54 -20.14 -7.26
C MET A 178 -5.19 -21.16 -6.29
N LEU A 179 -6.02 -22.05 -6.79
CA LEU A 179 -6.64 -23.09 -5.97
C LEU A 179 -5.59 -24.07 -5.41
N ASN A 180 -4.58 -24.42 -6.20
CA ASN A 180 -3.45 -25.23 -5.71
C ASN A 180 -2.64 -24.50 -4.63
N ASP A 181 -2.44 -23.18 -4.75
CA ASP A 181 -1.80 -22.38 -3.71
C ASP A 181 -2.57 -22.47 -2.38
N LEU A 182 -3.89 -22.27 -2.40
CA LEU A 182 -4.72 -22.43 -1.21
C LEU A 182 -4.56 -23.82 -0.58
N LYS A 183 -4.56 -24.86 -1.40
CA LYS A 183 -4.37 -26.23 -0.95
C LYS A 183 -2.99 -26.48 -0.33
N ASN A 184 -1.94 -25.95 -0.96
CA ASN A 184 -0.57 -26.05 -0.47
C ASN A 184 -0.38 -25.30 0.85
N ARG A 185 -1.11 -24.21 1.06
CA ARG A 185 -1.11 -23.43 2.31
C ARG A 185 -2.01 -24.01 3.40
N GLY A 186 -2.65 -25.14 3.15
CA GLY A 186 -3.33 -25.92 4.18
C GLY A 186 -4.85 -26.07 4.03
N VAL A 187 -5.51 -25.41 3.07
CA VAL A 187 -6.95 -25.56 2.85
C VAL A 187 -7.25 -26.96 2.31
N LYS A 188 -7.88 -27.78 3.14
CA LYS A 188 -8.22 -29.17 2.82
C LYS A 188 -9.64 -29.30 2.30
N ASP A 189 -10.57 -28.53 2.84
CA ASP A 189 -11.99 -28.63 2.51
C ASP A 189 -12.66 -27.26 2.42
N VAL A 190 -13.57 -27.13 1.43
CA VAL A 190 -14.39 -25.94 1.21
C VAL A 190 -15.81 -26.44 0.88
N LEU A 191 -16.82 -26.04 1.67
CA LEU A 191 -18.18 -26.52 1.48
C LEU A 191 -18.86 -25.82 0.29
N PHE A 192 -18.65 -24.50 0.13
CA PHE A 192 -19.28 -23.73 -0.95
C PHE A 192 -18.25 -22.76 -1.57
N PHE A 193 -18.08 -22.85 -2.88
CA PHE A 193 -17.45 -21.81 -3.66
C PHE A 193 -18.50 -20.87 -4.26
N CYS A 194 -18.35 -19.59 -3.99
CA CYS A 194 -19.17 -18.50 -4.52
C CYS A 194 -18.33 -17.75 -5.56
N VAL A 195 -18.63 -17.94 -6.84
CA VAL A 195 -17.85 -17.40 -7.95
C VAL A 195 -18.76 -16.72 -8.95
N ASP A 196 -18.30 -15.64 -9.57
CA ASP A 196 -18.95 -15.11 -10.75
C ASP A 196 -18.65 -16.04 -11.95
N GLY A 197 -19.57 -16.16 -12.88
CA GLY A 197 -19.62 -17.19 -13.92
C GLY A 197 -18.47 -17.20 -14.94
N LEU A 198 -17.24 -17.15 -14.46
CA LEU A 198 -16.02 -17.13 -15.28
C LEU A 198 -15.79 -18.50 -15.98
N PRO A 199 -15.42 -18.50 -17.26
CA PRO A 199 -15.15 -19.74 -18.00
C PRO A 199 -13.98 -20.52 -17.39
N GLY A 200 -14.12 -21.85 -17.31
CA GLY A 200 -13.06 -22.76 -16.83
C GLY A 200 -12.88 -22.83 -15.31
N PHE A 201 -13.67 -22.05 -14.55
CA PHE A 201 -13.56 -22.03 -13.09
C PHE A 201 -14.10 -23.30 -12.44
N LYS A 202 -15.22 -23.81 -12.93
CA LYS A 202 -15.83 -25.03 -12.44
C LYS A 202 -14.90 -26.24 -12.57
N GLU A 203 -14.27 -26.36 -13.72
CA GLU A 203 -13.31 -27.41 -14.02
C GLU A 203 -12.07 -27.31 -13.14
N ALA A 204 -11.57 -26.09 -12.88
CA ALA A 204 -10.44 -25.87 -11.99
C ALA A 204 -10.76 -26.26 -10.54
N ILE A 205 -11.95 -25.92 -10.03
CA ILE A 205 -12.38 -26.32 -8.68
C ILE A 205 -12.50 -27.84 -8.59
N GLN A 206 -13.16 -28.48 -9.55
CA GLN A 206 -13.33 -29.94 -9.56
C GLN A 206 -12.00 -30.70 -9.65
N ALA A 207 -11.00 -30.11 -10.31
CA ALA A 207 -9.66 -30.72 -10.39
C ALA A 207 -8.89 -30.69 -9.06
N VAL A 208 -9.12 -29.68 -8.21
CA VAL A 208 -8.38 -29.50 -6.95
C VAL A 208 -9.17 -30.05 -5.76
N TYR A 209 -10.47 -29.88 -5.74
CA TYR A 209 -11.38 -30.24 -4.66
C TYR A 209 -12.49 -31.18 -5.19
N LEU A 210 -12.39 -32.45 -4.90
CA LEU A 210 -13.19 -33.53 -5.53
C LEU A 210 -14.68 -33.61 -5.09
N GLN A 211 -15.09 -32.97 -3.98
CA GLN A 211 -16.46 -33.07 -3.45
C GLN A 211 -16.97 -31.69 -3.03
N ILE A 212 -17.49 -30.90 -3.97
CA ILE A 212 -17.95 -29.55 -3.65
C ILE A 212 -19.27 -29.21 -4.35
N THR A 213 -20.15 -28.53 -3.58
CA THR A 213 -21.35 -27.88 -4.11
C THR A 213 -21.02 -26.47 -4.61
N LEU A 214 -21.08 -26.27 -5.92
CA LEU A 214 -20.89 -24.96 -6.53
C LEU A 214 -22.16 -24.14 -6.47
N LYS A 215 -22.14 -22.95 -5.89
CA LYS A 215 -23.17 -21.93 -6.06
C LYS A 215 -22.67 -20.80 -6.94
N ARG A 216 -23.42 -20.48 -7.99
CA ARG A 216 -23.16 -19.34 -8.86
C ARG A 216 -23.82 -18.11 -8.25
N ASN A 217 -23.07 -17.03 -8.03
CA ASN A 217 -23.65 -15.77 -7.62
C ASN A 217 -24.52 -15.19 -8.73
N ALA A 218 -25.74 -14.81 -8.39
CA ALA A 218 -26.72 -14.33 -9.35
C ALA A 218 -26.53 -12.87 -9.79
N SER A 219 -25.63 -12.10 -9.15
CA SER A 219 -25.32 -10.72 -9.57
C SER A 219 -24.04 -10.17 -8.90
N SER A 220 -23.31 -9.33 -9.64
CA SER A 220 -22.15 -8.54 -9.14
C SER A 220 -22.50 -7.65 -7.95
N ALA A 221 -23.75 -7.22 -7.80
CA ALA A 221 -24.23 -6.41 -6.69
C ALA A 221 -24.12 -7.09 -5.30
N THR A 222 -23.99 -8.42 -5.25
CA THR A 222 -23.82 -9.17 -4.01
C THR A 222 -22.36 -9.15 -3.55
N ALA A 223 -21.41 -9.17 -4.49
CA ALA A 223 -19.99 -9.06 -4.20
C ALA A 223 -19.63 -7.68 -3.63
N GLU A 224 -20.17 -6.60 -4.19
CA GLU A 224 -19.95 -5.23 -3.68
C GLU A 224 -20.35 -5.07 -2.21
N ARG A 225 -21.42 -5.72 -1.76
CA ARG A 225 -21.85 -5.67 -0.34
C ARG A 225 -20.94 -6.47 0.61
N LEU A 226 -20.20 -7.45 0.09
CA LEU A 226 -19.28 -8.27 0.89
C LEU A 226 -17.93 -7.60 1.10
N PHE A 227 -17.54 -6.68 0.21
CA PHE A 227 -16.26 -5.96 0.25
C PHE A 227 -16.37 -4.55 0.86
N HIS A 228 -17.55 -4.08 1.29
CA HIS A 228 -17.67 -2.85 2.06
C HIS A 228 -17.14 -3.08 3.49
N PHE A 229 -15.99 -2.47 3.73
CA PHE A 229 -15.36 -2.30 5.05
C PHE A 229 -15.82 -0.99 5.68
#